data_c8f1dd719c92bdf9b305f0bad851a44c
#
_entry.id   c8f1dd719c92bdf9b305f0bad851a44c
#
_cell.length_a   1.000
_cell.length_b   1.000
_cell.length_c   1.000
_cell.angle_alpha   90.00
_cell.angle_beta   90.00
_cell.angle_gamma   90.00
#
_symmetry.space_group_name_H-M   'P 1'
#
loop_
_entity.id
_entity.type
_entity.pdbx_description
1 polymer ?
#
loop_
_entity_poly.entity_id
_entity_poly.type
_entity_poly.pdbx_seq_one_letter_code
_entity_poly.pdbx_strand_id
1 'polypeptide(L)'
;AQNSKKRLHIPPVILKTSLCVIFLTALTAIIVYIKRRRNILWEARLAKRVKKGRYSRVAIMINNRIYKGLGHPSKNRTDELYLANLKEKYCGPDYCGIHWDEYMRIIQKAVYSSEGITGEECFMIVETWRHLEKKDIRHNSQKNMYKNSMINKK
;
A
#
# COMPACT_ATOMS: atom_id res chain seq x y z
N ALA A 1 -31.08 -22.80 53.40
CA ALA A 1 -30.00 -22.72 52.40
C ALA A 1 -29.91 -21.29 51.88
N GLN A 2 -29.02 -20.45 52.46
CA GLN A 2 -28.79 -19.10 51.99
C GLN A 2 -27.72 -19.13 50.89
N ASN A 3 -28.17 -18.92 49.66
CA ASN A 3 -27.31 -18.76 48.50
C ASN A 3 -26.68 -17.34 48.51
N SER A 4 -25.52 -17.22 49.15
CA SER A 4 -24.74 -15.98 49.20
C SER A 4 -24.17 -15.73 47.78
N LYS A 5 -24.84 -14.89 46.96
CA LYS A 5 -24.30 -14.37 45.71
C LYS A 5 -23.11 -13.46 46.05
N LYS A 6 -21.89 -14.01 45.97
CA LYS A 6 -20.63 -13.23 45.99
C LYS A 6 -20.68 -12.20 44.83
N ARG A 7 -21.01 -10.97 45.13
CA ARG A 7 -20.84 -9.86 44.16
C ARG A 7 -19.36 -9.67 43.92
N LEU A 8 -18.90 -10.01 42.72
CA LEU A 8 -17.55 -9.76 42.29
C LEU A 8 -17.33 -8.23 42.25
N HIS A 9 -16.63 -7.70 43.25
CA HIS A 9 -16.30 -6.28 43.30
C HIS A 9 -15.10 -6.02 42.41
N ILE A 10 -15.34 -5.72 41.12
CA ILE A 10 -14.28 -5.37 40.15
C ILE A 10 -13.84 -3.94 40.47
N PRO A 11 -12.56 -3.69 40.75
CA PRO A 11 -12.05 -2.35 41.00
C PRO A 11 -12.33 -1.43 39.81
N PRO A 12 -12.77 -0.17 40.01
CA PRO A 12 -13.11 0.74 38.93
C PRO A 12 -11.96 1.05 37.98
N VAL A 13 -10.72 0.89 38.44
CA VAL A 13 -9.52 1.03 37.61
C VAL A 13 -9.43 -0.07 36.55
N ILE A 14 -9.70 -1.32 36.90
CA ILE A 14 -9.69 -2.46 35.97
C ILE A 14 -10.79 -2.29 34.90
N LEU A 15 -11.93 -1.79 35.30
CA LEU A 15 -13.02 -1.53 34.36
C LEU A 15 -12.66 -0.45 33.33
N LYS A 16 -12.03 0.66 33.77
CA LYS A 16 -11.58 1.75 32.90
C LYS A 16 -10.49 1.31 31.92
N THR A 17 -9.48 0.57 32.41
CA THR A 17 -8.39 0.06 31.55
C THR A 17 -8.90 -0.95 30.51
N SER A 18 -9.79 -1.85 30.90
CA SER A 18 -10.44 -2.80 29.98
C SER A 18 -11.23 -2.08 28.89
N LEU A 19 -11.99 -1.03 29.25
CA LEU A 19 -12.75 -0.24 28.29
C LEU A 19 -11.85 0.47 27.27
N CYS A 20 -10.72 1.03 27.72
CA CYS A 20 -9.72 1.67 26.83
C CYS A 20 -9.10 0.65 25.85
N VAL A 21 -8.77 -0.55 26.29
CA VAL A 21 -8.21 -1.60 25.44
C VAL A 21 -9.23 -2.03 24.38
N ILE A 22 -10.49 -2.25 24.76
CA ILE A 22 -11.57 -2.60 23.84
C ILE A 22 -11.77 -1.49 22.79
N PHE A 23 -11.76 -0.23 23.21
CA PHE A 23 -11.90 0.90 22.30
C PHE A 23 -10.74 0.99 21.30
N LEU A 24 -9.50 0.84 21.76
CA LEU A 24 -8.31 0.84 20.89
C LEU A 24 -8.32 -0.32 19.88
N THR A 25 -8.73 -1.52 20.31
CA THR A 25 -8.85 -2.67 19.40
C THR A 25 -9.93 -2.48 18.35
N ALA A 26 -11.08 -1.93 18.75
CA ALA A 26 -12.15 -1.59 17.81
C ALA A 26 -11.71 -0.53 16.79
N LEU A 27 -10.99 0.49 17.24
CA LEU A 27 -10.47 1.56 16.36
C LEU A 27 -9.45 1.03 15.34
N THR A 28 -8.53 0.17 15.78
CA THR A 28 -7.57 -0.48 14.87
C THR A 28 -8.27 -1.38 13.86
N ALA A 29 -9.26 -2.15 14.26
CA ALA A 29 -10.06 -2.99 13.37
C ALA A 29 -10.79 -2.16 12.31
N ILE A 30 -11.38 -1.03 12.69
CA ILE A 30 -12.04 -0.10 11.76
C ILE A 30 -11.04 0.47 10.75
N ILE A 31 -9.86 0.90 11.19
CA ILE A 31 -8.81 1.45 10.31
C ILE A 31 -8.37 0.39 9.28
N VAL A 32 -8.13 -0.85 9.74
CA VAL A 32 -7.74 -1.97 8.86
C VAL A 32 -8.86 -2.28 7.86
N TYR A 33 -10.11 -2.30 8.30
CA TYR A 33 -11.26 -2.53 7.43
C TYR A 33 -11.41 -1.45 6.35
N ILE A 34 -11.29 -0.17 6.72
CA ILE A 34 -11.36 0.95 5.77
C ILE A 34 -10.22 0.85 4.75
N LYS A 35 -8.99 0.56 5.21
CA LYS A 35 -7.81 0.40 4.33
C LYS A 35 -8.01 -0.75 3.33
N ARG A 36 -8.49 -1.89 3.79
CA ARG A 36 -8.78 -3.05 2.93
C ARG A 36 -9.87 -2.75 1.90
N ARG A 37 -10.96 -2.12 2.33
CA ARG A 37 -12.06 -1.73 1.43
C ARG A 37 -11.61 -0.73 0.36
N ARG A 38 -10.76 0.24 0.72
CA ARG A 38 -10.19 1.20 -0.24
C ARG A 38 -9.34 0.51 -1.30
N ASN A 39 -8.55 -0.49 -0.94
CA ASN A 39 -7.75 -1.25 -1.90
C ASN A 39 -8.63 -2.04 -2.87
N ILE A 40 -9.63 -2.76 -2.38
CA ILE A 40 -10.59 -3.51 -3.22
C ILE A 40 -11.31 -2.58 -4.20
N LEU A 41 -11.79 -1.43 -3.73
CA LEU A 41 -12.46 -0.44 -4.58
C LEU A 41 -11.51 0.16 -5.62
N TRP A 42 -10.25 0.33 -5.29
CA TRP A 42 -9.24 0.83 -6.22
C TRP A 42 -8.97 -0.18 -7.34
N GLU A 43 -8.78 -1.46 -6.99
CA GLU A 43 -8.61 -2.54 -7.97
C GLU A 43 -9.82 -2.69 -8.89
N ALA A 44 -11.02 -2.63 -8.33
CA ALA A 44 -12.25 -2.68 -9.11
C ALA A 44 -12.35 -1.51 -10.12
N ARG A 45 -11.94 -0.30 -9.70
CA ARG A 45 -11.88 0.88 -10.59
C ARG A 45 -10.84 0.69 -11.71
N LEU A 46 -9.67 0.11 -11.37
CA LEU A 46 -8.62 -0.18 -12.32
C LEU A 46 -9.12 -1.19 -13.37
N ALA A 47 -9.66 -2.32 -12.92
CA ALA A 47 -10.23 -3.34 -13.81
C ALA A 47 -11.33 -2.80 -14.73
N LYS A 48 -12.24 -1.96 -14.19
CA LYS A 48 -13.29 -1.29 -15.00
C LYS A 48 -12.71 -0.39 -16.08
N ARG A 49 -11.59 0.29 -15.83
CA ARG A 49 -10.94 1.16 -16.81
C ARG A 49 -10.20 0.37 -17.89
N VAL A 50 -9.54 -0.72 -17.51
CA VAL A 50 -8.90 -1.65 -18.46
C VAL A 50 -9.95 -2.22 -19.41
N LYS A 51 -11.09 -2.70 -18.90
CA LYS A 51 -12.21 -3.19 -19.73
C LYS A 51 -12.76 -2.15 -20.70
N LYS A 52 -12.64 -0.87 -20.38
CA LYS A 52 -13.09 0.25 -21.24
C LYS A 52 -11.99 0.75 -22.20
N GLY A 53 -10.84 0.09 -22.30
CA GLY A 53 -9.72 0.50 -23.13
C GLY A 53 -9.06 1.83 -22.73
N ARG A 54 -9.29 2.31 -21.49
CA ARG A 54 -8.74 3.57 -21.01
C ARG A 54 -7.34 3.37 -20.42
N TYR A 55 -6.43 2.83 -21.20
CA TYR A 55 -5.12 2.36 -20.78
C TYR A 55 -4.23 3.47 -20.23
N SER A 56 -4.15 4.63 -20.87
CA SER A 56 -3.36 5.77 -20.39
C SER A 56 -3.79 6.21 -18.98
N ARG A 57 -5.12 6.25 -18.72
CA ARG A 57 -5.63 6.58 -17.38
C ARG A 57 -5.26 5.54 -16.31
N VAL A 58 -5.20 4.26 -16.70
CA VAL A 58 -4.74 3.18 -15.81
C VAL A 58 -3.29 3.37 -15.45
N ALA A 59 -2.42 3.61 -16.43
CA ALA A 59 -0.99 3.84 -16.22
C ALA A 59 -0.74 5.04 -15.29
N ILE A 60 -1.42 6.17 -15.54
CA ILE A 60 -1.33 7.36 -14.69
C ILE A 60 -1.80 7.08 -13.25
N MET A 61 -2.88 6.31 -13.07
CA MET A 61 -3.35 5.95 -11.73
C MET A 61 -2.34 5.11 -10.96
N ILE A 62 -1.72 4.14 -11.63
CA ILE A 62 -0.69 3.27 -11.05
C ILE A 62 0.54 4.10 -10.71
N ASN A 63 1.01 4.92 -11.64
CA ASN A 63 2.16 5.80 -11.43
C ASN A 63 1.95 6.73 -10.22
N ASN A 64 0.79 7.33 -10.07
CA ASN A 64 0.45 8.16 -8.91
C ASN A 64 0.44 7.36 -7.60
N ARG A 65 0.10 6.07 -7.64
CA ARG A 65 0.13 5.21 -6.45
C ARG A 65 1.56 4.85 -6.05
N ILE A 66 2.38 4.45 -7.01
CA ILE A 66 3.82 4.17 -6.80
C ILE A 66 4.51 5.43 -6.25
N TYR A 67 4.25 6.57 -6.85
CA TYR A 67 4.82 7.83 -6.42
C TYR A 67 4.45 8.21 -4.98
N LYS A 68 3.19 8.08 -4.60
CA LYS A 68 2.79 8.31 -3.20
C LYS A 68 3.51 7.39 -2.23
N GLY A 69 3.82 6.17 -2.65
CA GLY A 69 4.61 5.20 -1.90
C GLY A 69 6.07 5.59 -1.70
N LEU A 70 6.63 6.47 -2.54
CA LEU A 70 7.99 7.00 -2.38
C LEU A 70 8.13 8.02 -1.24
N GLY A 71 7.01 8.54 -0.72
CA GLY A 71 7.02 9.46 0.44
C GLY A 71 7.44 10.90 0.15
N HIS A 72 7.69 11.24 -1.11
CA HIS A 72 8.10 12.59 -1.50
C HIS A 72 7.10 13.26 -2.45
N PRO A 73 6.13 14.00 -1.96
CA PRO A 73 5.28 14.85 -2.80
C PRO A 73 6.00 16.16 -3.13
N SER A 74 7.10 16.15 -3.89
CA SER A 74 7.65 17.41 -4.37
C SER A 74 6.87 17.89 -5.58
N LYS A 75 6.50 19.18 -5.58
CA LYS A 75 5.76 19.81 -6.67
C LYS A 75 6.64 20.03 -7.92
N ASN A 76 7.96 20.03 -7.77
CA ASN A 76 8.94 20.24 -8.84
C ASN A 76 9.56 18.90 -9.24
N ARG A 77 8.89 18.18 -10.10
CA ARG A 77 9.39 16.91 -10.64
C ARG A 77 9.97 17.13 -12.01
N THR A 78 11.25 16.81 -12.13
CA THR A 78 11.76 16.32 -13.39
C THR A 78 11.52 14.82 -13.44
N ASP A 79 11.17 14.28 -14.60
CA ASP A 79 11.02 12.83 -14.79
C ASP A 79 12.30 12.07 -14.44
N GLU A 80 13.46 12.70 -14.62
CA GLU A 80 14.78 12.19 -14.24
C GLU A 80 14.93 11.98 -12.73
N LEU A 81 14.55 12.96 -11.91
CA LEU A 81 14.60 12.84 -10.45
C LEU A 81 13.65 11.74 -9.95
N TYR A 82 12.49 11.63 -10.56
CA TYR A 82 11.54 10.57 -10.22
C TYR A 82 12.10 9.18 -10.57
N LEU A 83 12.70 9.03 -11.75
CA LEU A 83 13.35 7.80 -12.17
C LEU A 83 14.53 7.43 -11.25
N ALA A 84 15.36 8.40 -10.87
CA ALA A 84 16.46 8.19 -9.93
C ALA A 84 15.94 7.68 -8.57
N ASN A 85 14.90 8.29 -8.02
CA ASN A 85 14.27 7.86 -6.77
C ASN A 85 13.64 6.45 -6.86
N LEU A 86 13.07 6.08 -8.01
CA LEU A 86 12.58 4.72 -8.25
C LEU A 86 13.72 3.71 -8.25
N LYS A 87 14.80 4.01 -9.00
CA LYS A 87 15.99 3.17 -9.08
C LYS A 87 16.63 3.01 -7.70
N GLU A 88 16.77 4.07 -6.93
CA GLU A 88 17.35 4.04 -5.57
C GLU A 88 16.49 3.19 -4.60
N LYS A 89 15.19 3.44 -4.54
CA LYS A 89 14.30 2.74 -3.63
C LYS A 89 14.17 1.25 -3.93
N TYR A 90 14.21 0.91 -5.22
CA TYR A 90 13.98 -0.44 -5.71
C TYR A 90 15.23 -1.03 -6.37
N CYS A 91 16.44 -0.74 -5.81
CA CYS A 91 17.73 -1.24 -6.27
C CYS A 91 18.11 -2.53 -5.55
N GLY A 92 17.40 -3.52 -5.51
CA GLY A 92 17.79 -4.78 -4.85
C GLY A 92 17.66 -5.98 -5.78
N PRO A 93 18.27 -7.12 -5.43
CA PRO A 93 18.13 -8.36 -6.20
C PRO A 93 16.67 -8.78 -6.32
N ASP A 94 15.85 -8.38 -5.35
CA ASP A 94 14.41 -8.62 -5.33
C ASP A 94 13.65 -7.88 -6.42
N TYR A 95 14.21 -6.83 -6.99
CA TYR A 95 13.60 -6.00 -8.03
C TYR A 95 14.29 -6.16 -9.39
N CYS A 96 15.16 -7.20 -9.53
CA CYS A 96 15.73 -7.59 -10.79
C CYS A 96 14.62 -7.88 -11.81
N GLY A 97 14.79 -7.35 -13.02
CA GLY A 97 13.83 -7.53 -14.12
C GLY A 97 12.82 -6.39 -14.28
N ILE A 98 12.82 -5.37 -13.40
CA ILE A 98 12.04 -4.16 -13.63
C ILE A 98 12.84 -3.21 -14.53
N HIS A 99 12.35 -2.99 -15.74
CA HIS A 99 12.95 -2.06 -16.70
C HIS A 99 12.41 -0.65 -16.47
N TRP A 100 13.03 0.10 -15.54
CA TRP A 100 12.55 1.43 -15.14
C TRP A 100 12.54 2.45 -16.27
N ASP A 101 13.48 2.36 -17.20
CA ASP A 101 13.53 3.27 -18.35
C ASP A 101 12.35 3.04 -19.28
N GLU A 102 12.00 1.78 -19.53
CA GLU A 102 10.83 1.42 -20.31
C GLU A 102 9.52 1.79 -19.59
N TYR A 103 9.45 1.57 -18.27
CA TYR A 103 8.34 2.03 -17.45
C TYR A 103 8.11 3.54 -17.61
N MET A 104 9.18 4.34 -17.50
CA MET A 104 9.07 5.80 -17.64
C MET A 104 8.68 6.23 -19.04
N ARG A 105 9.22 5.56 -20.08
CA ARG A 105 8.82 5.79 -21.47
C ARG A 105 7.31 5.61 -21.68
N ILE A 106 6.75 4.53 -21.13
CA ILE A 106 5.31 4.25 -21.21
C ILE A 106 4.51 5.30 -20.44
N ILE A 107 4.96 5.71 -19.25
CA ILE A 107 4.28 6.76 -18.47
C ILE A 107 4.29 8.09 -19.21
N GLN A 108 5.42 8.49 -19.79
CA GLN A 108 5.51 9.72 -20.59
C GLN A 108 4.56 9.65 -21.81
N LYS A 109 4.55 8.53 -22.51
CA LYS A 109 3.60 8.30 -23.61
C LYS A 109 2.14 8.40 -23.15
N ALA A 110 1.82 7.82 -21.98
CA ALA A 110 0.46 7.89 -21.41
C ALA A 110 0.02 9.31 -21.04
N VAL A 111 0.97 10.19 -20.71
CA VAL A 111 0.68 11.58 -20.27
C VAL A 111 0.67 12.53 -21.45
N TYR A 112 1.61 12.40 -22.39
CA TYR A 112 1.86 13.43 -23.42
C TYR A 112 1.44 13.02 -24.83
N SER A 113 1.24 11.71 -25.12
CA SER A 113 0.83 11.28 -26.47
C SER A 113 -0.67 11.36 -26.65
N SER A 114 -1.08 11.93 -27.79
CA SER A 114 -2.47 11.94 -28.24
C SER A 114 -3.02 10.55 -28.56
N GLU A 115 -2.16 9.65 -29.02
CA GLU A 115 -2.51 8.26 -29.34
C GLU A 115 -2.70 7.39 -28.08
N GLY A 116 -2.12 7.83 -26.95
CA GLY A 116 -2.13 7.07 -25.70
C GLY A 116 -1.21 5.85 -25.74
N ILE A 117 -1.46 4.88 -24.86
CA ILE A 117 -0.69 3.63 -24.77
C ILE A 117 -1.52 2.43 -25.23
N THR A 118 -0.83 1.38 -25.65
CA THR A 118 -1.45 0.11 -26.05
C THR A 118 -1.88 -0.74 -24.86
N GLY A 119 -2.67 -1.79 -25.11
CA GLY A 119 -3.04 -2.77 -24.07
C GLY A 119 -1.83 -3.51 -23.48
N GLU A 120 -0.82 -3.82 -24.29
CA GLU A 120 0.41 -4.48 -23.88
C GLU A 120 1.26 -3.58 -22.98
N GLU A 121 1.45 -2.32 -23.36
CA GLU A 121 2.13 -1.31 -22.55
C GLU A 121 1.40 -1.11 -21.19
N CYS A 122 0.08 -1.08 -21.19
CA CYS A 122 -0.73 -1.03 -19.97
C CYS A 122 -0.52 -2.26 -19.09
N PHE A 123 -0.47 -3.45 -19.69
CA PHE A 123 -0.22 -4.70 -18.97
C PHE A 123 1.15 -4.69 -18.28
N MET A 124 2.21 -4.23 -18.95
CA MET A 124 3.54 -4.08 -18.36
C MET A 124 3.52 -3.17 -17.11
N ILE A 125 2.81 -2.05 -17.16
CA ILE A 125 2.65 -1.14 -16.01
C ILE A 125 1.91 -1.83 -14.86
N VAL A 126 0.86 -2.58 -15.16
CA VAL A 126 0.09 -3.33 -14.14
C VAL A 126 0.96 -4.43 -13.50
N GLU A 127 1.74 -5.15 -14.27
CA GLU A 127 2.65 -6.18 -13.76
C GLU A 127 3.75 -5.59 -12.87
N THR A 128 4.38 -4.51 -13.33
CA THR A 128 5.38 -3.78 -12.52
C THR A 128 4.80 -3.39 -11.17
N TRP A 129 3.61 -2.80 -11.16
CA TRP A 129 2.95 -2.42 -9.91
C TRP A 129 2.64 -3.62 -9.02
N ARG A 130 2.11 -4.72 -9.56
CA ARG A 130 1.85 -5.96 -8.79
C ARG A 130 3.11 -6.55 -8.19
N HIS A 131 4.20 -6.50 -8.94
CA HIS A 131 5.50 -6.96 -8.47
C HIS A 131 5.98 -6.13 -7.27
N LEU A 132 5.91 -4.81 -7.36
CA LEU A 132 6.25 -3.89 -6.27
C LEU A 132 5.37 -4.10 -5.04
N GLU A 133 4.06 -4.20 -5.21
CA GLU A 133 3.13 -4.37 -4.08
C GLU A 133 3.37 -5.68 -3.32
N LYS A 134 3.64 -6.79 -4.01
CA LYS A 134 3.99 -8.07 -3.39
C LYS A 134 5.28 -7.98 -2.55
N LYS A 135 6.28 -7.24 -3.05
CA LYS A 135 7.57 -7.08 -2.38
C LYS A 135 7.49 -6.14 -1.18
N ASP A 136 6.80 -5.01 -1.32
CA ASP A 136 6.58 -4.09 -0.20
C ASP A 136 5.85 -4.76 0.98
N ILE A 137 4.90 -5.65 0.72
CA ILE A 137 4.21 -6.43 1.76
C ILE A 137 5.18 -7.37 2.47
N ARG A 138 6.05 -8.07 1.73
CA ARG A 138 7.06 -8.98 2.32
C ARG A 138 8.08 -8.22 3.17
N HIS A 139 8.60 -7.10 2.67
CA HIS A 139 9.58 -6.27 3.39
C HIS A 139 9.02 -5.70 4.70
N ASN A 140 7.78 -5.22 4.69
CA ASN A 140 7.11 -4.73 5.88
C ASN A 140 6.84 -5.84 6.91
N SER A 141 6.52 -7.05 6.46
CA SER A 141 6.32 -8.22 7.34
C SER A 141 7.63 -8.63 8.03
N GLN A 142 8.74 -8.66 7.29
CA GLN A 142 10.05 -8.97 7.85
C GLN A 142 10.51 -7.90 8.85
N LYS A 143 10.38 -6.62 8.52
CA LYS A 143 10.74 -5.51 9.42
C LYS A 143 9.97 -5.55 10.74
N ASN A 144 8.70 -5.92 10.70
CA ASN A 144 7.86 -6.07 11.89
C ASN A 144 8.28 -7.29 12.74
N MET A 145 8.66 -8.41 12.13
CA MET A 145 9.19 -9.57 12.84
C MET A 145 10.50 -9.25 13.57
N TYR A 146 11.44 -8.56 12.92
CA TYR A 146 12.69 -8.12 13.54
C TYR A 146 12.45 -7.17 14.72
N LYS A 147 11.53 -6.21 14.54
CA LYS A 147 11.19 -5.26 15.62
C LYS A 147 10.61 -5.97 16.85
N ASN A 148 9.72 -6.94 16.65
CA ASN A 148 9.12 -7.71 17.73
C ASN A 148 10.12 -8.65 18.42
N SER A 149 11.08 -9.21 17.68
CA SER A 149 12.14 -10.06 18.27
C SER A 149 13.13 -9.28 19.13
N MET A 150 13.35 -7.99 18.85
CA MET A 150 14.21 -7.12 19.69
C MET A 150 13.50 -6.66 20.97
N ILE A 151 12.18 -6.50 20.94
CA ILE A 151 11.39 -6.10 22.12
C ILE A 151 11.32 -7.24 23.15
N ASN A 152 11.27 -8.50 22.70
CA ASN A 152 11.17 -9.67 23.58
C ASN A 152 12.52 -10.14 24.14
N LYS A 153 13.63 -9.47 23.83
CA LYS A 153 14.97 -9.77 24.39
C LYS A 153 15.39 -8.80 25.52
N LYS A 154 14.53 -7.91 25.95
CA LYS A 154 14.68 -7.07 27.14
C LYS A 154 13.79 -7.57 28.26
#